data_968a55cfa3f765c79c39e56a87506dd1
#
_entry.id   968a55cfa3f765c79c39e56a87506dd1
#
_cell.length_a   1.000
_cell.length_b   1.000
_cell.length_c   1.000
_cell.angle_alpha   90.00
_cell.angle_beta   90.00
_cell.angle_gamma   90.00
#
_symmetry.space_group_name_H-M   'P 1'
#
loop_
_entity.id
_entity.type
_entity.pdbx_description
1 polymer ?
#
loop_
_entity_poly.entity_id
_entity_poly.type
_entity_poly.pdbx_seq_one_letter_code
_entity_poly.pdbx_strand_id
1 'polypeptide(L)'
;MKPFVSMLLYTTASGSCILIGGLIGRAERIRPLWLEQELRHSIIAFGGGVLMAAIAFVLVPEGQAYFSYPMWGVAIFLLGGLVFMQVERLLSAKRRHLPQSIAMLLDFIPESVAMGGMFALGSPSAPLLALFIGLQNLPEGFNAYREILAVAGDRARRTLIIMSLMILPGPVAGLLGWYIAPAFPEFIGATMLF
;
A
#
# COMPACT_ATOMS: atom_id res chain seq x y z
N MET A 1 14.91 -17.47 -9.89
CA MET A 1 15.57 -16.61 -8.87
C MET A 1 15.37 -17.23 -7.50
N LYS A 2 16.26 -16.98 -6.52
CA LYS A 2 16.01 -17.41 -5.14
C LYS A 2 14.80 -16.62 -4.58
N PRO A 3 13.81 -17.26 -3.91
CA PRO A 3 12.59 -16.57 -3.45
C PRO A 3 12.85 -15.31 -2.62
N PHE A 4 13.90 -15.33 -1.79
CA PHE A 4 14.33 -14.17 -1.01
C PHE A 4 14.72 -12.95 -1.86
N VAL A 5 15.47 -13.18 -2.95
CA VAL A 5 15.86 -12.10 -3.87
C VAL A 5 14.63 -11.58 -4.62
N SER A 6 13.72 -12.48 -5.00
CA SER A 6 12.44 -12.07 -5.62
C SER A 6 11.64 -11.17 -4.68
N MET A 7 11.50 -11.55 -3.41
CA MET A 7 10.82 -10.75 -2.40
C MET A 7 11.40 -9.33 -2.32
N LEU A 8 12.72 -9.19 -2.17
CA LEU A 8 13.37 -7.88 -2.11
C LEU A 8 13.16 -7.06 -3.38
N LEU A 9 13.25 -7.69 -4.54
CA LEU A 9 13.04 -7.00 -5.82
C LEU A 9 11.58 -6.53 -5.97
N TYR A 10 10.61 -7.37 -5.65
CA TYR A 10 9.20 -7.03 -5.80
C TYR A 10 8.75 -5.98 -4.78
N THR A 11 9.17 -6.06 -3.51
CA THR A 11 8.86 -5.03 -2.50
C THR A 11 9.51 -3.68 -2.84
N THR A 12 10.73 -3.69 -3.38
CA THR A 12 11.40 -2.46 -3.82
C THR A 12 10.75 -1.90 -5.07
N ALA A 13 10.40 -2.75 -6.04
CA ALA A 13 9.76 -2.33 -7.29
C ALA A 13 8.38 -1.70 -7.02
N SER A 14 7.53 -2.36 -6.21
CA SER A 14 6.21 -1.82 -5.86
C SER A 14 6.32 -0.51 -5.07
N GLY A 15 7.27 -0.40 -4.14
CA GLY A 15 7.55 0.86 -3.43
C GLY A 15 8.10 1.96 -4.34
N SER A 16 8.89 1.61 -5.37
CA SER A 16 9.42 2.58 -6.35
C SER A 16 8.31 3.26 -7.17
N CYS A 17 7.14 2.63 -7.29
CA CYS A 17 5.97 3.22 -7.94
C CYS A 17 5.49 4.49 -7.21
N ILE A 18 5.73 4.62 -5.89
CA ILE A 18 5.48 5.86 -5.12
C ILE A 18 6.27 7.02 -5.74
N LEU A 19 7.57 6.81 -5.94
CA LEU A 19 8.44 7.84 -6.52
C LEU A 19 8.10 8.11 -7.98
N ILE A 20 7.78 7.07 -8.76
CA ILE A 20 7.36 7.21 -10.16
C ILE A 20 6.08 8.05 -10.24
N GLY A 21 5.08 7.75 -9.41
CA GLY A 21 3.86 8.57 -9.27
C GLY A 21 4.17 10.03 -8.96
N GLY A 22 5.08 10.27 -8.01
CA GLY A 22 5.55 11.62 -7.67
C GLY A 22 6.27 12.34 -8.82
N LEU A 23 7.06 11.62 -9.61
CA LEU A 23 7.72 12.19 -10.79
C LEU A 23 6.68 12.56 -11.87
N ILE A 24 5.64 11.75 -12.06
CA ILE A 24 4.52 12.06 -12.95
C ILE A 24 3.80 13.31 -12.41
N GLY A 25 3.49 13.38 -11.11
CA GLY A 25 2.87 14.54 -10.48
C GLY A 25 3.71 15.83 -10.59
N ARG A 26 5.04 15.71 -10.59
CA ARG A 26 5.96 16.83 -10.85
C ARG A 26 5.95 17.27 -12.32
N ALA A 27 5.85 16.32 -13.24
CA ALA A 27 5.90 16.60 -14.68
C ALA A 27 4.57 17.13 -15.23
N GLU A 28 3.47 16.88 -14.52
CA GLU A 28 2.14 17.28 -14.90
C GLU A 28 2.03 18.79 -14.98
N ARG A 29 1.50 19.29 -16.12
CA ARG A 29 1.34 20.74 -16.45
C ARG A 29 -0.05 21.06 -16.98
N ILE A 30 -1.06 20.32 -16.58
CA ILE A 30 -2.42 20.54 -17.03
C ILE A 30 -2.91 21.89 -16.49
N ARG A 31 -3.18 22.83 -17.40
CA ARG A 31 -3.59 24.19 -17.05
C ARG A 31 -5.09 24.38 -16.86
N PRO A 32 -6.01 23.71 -17.62
CA PRO A 32 -7.42 23.84 -17.37
C PRO A 32 -7.81 23.18 -16.05
N LEU A 33 -8.30 23.96 -15.09
CA LEU A 33 -8.69 23.47 -13.74
C LEU A 33 -9.69 22.31 -13.77
N TRP A 34 -10.63 22.32 -14.72
CA TRP A 34 -11.60 21.25 -14.85
C TRP A 34 -10.94 19.91 -15.24
N LEU A 35 -10.00 19.95 -16.20
CA LEU A 35 -9.31 18.74 -16.66
C LEU A 35 -8.35 18.21 -15.58
N GLU A 36 -7.73 19.09 -14.79
CA GLU A 36 -6.94 18.72 -13.65
C GLU A 36 -7.77 17.99 -12.58
N GLN A 37 -8.97 18.48 -12.29
CA GLN A 37 -9.89 17.84 -11.34
C GLN A 37 -10.36 16.47 -11.84
N GLU A 38 -10.75 16.36 -13.10
CA GLU A 38 -11.18 15.09 -13.70
C GLU A 38 -10.05 14.07 -13.72
N LEU A 39 -8.82 14.47 -14.05
CA LEU A 39 -7.66 13.59 -14.01
C LEU A 39 -7.41 13.09 -12.58
N ARG A 40 -7.49 13.95 -11.58
CA ARG A 40 -7.31 13.56 -10.18
C ARG A 40 -8.36 12.56 -9.73
N HIS A 41 -9.64 12.80 -10.06
CA HIS A 41 -10.72 11.85 -9.74
C HIS A 41 -10.51 10.51 -10.43
N SER A 42 -10.10 10.51 -11.70
CA SER A 42 -9.80 9.30 -12.45
C SER A 42 -8.62 8.51 -11.85
N ILE A 43 -7.57 9.20 -11.42
CA ILE A 43 -6.39 8.62 -10.77
C ILE A 43 -6.78 7.98 -9.41
N ILE A 44 -7.59 8.66 -8.61
CA ILE A 44 -8.08 8.14 -7.33
C ILE A 44 -8.98 6.92 -7.56
N ALA A 45 -9.91 7.01 -8.50
CA ALA A 45 -10.81 5.90 -8.84
C ALA A 45 -10.04 4.68 -9.35
N PHE A 46 -9.00 4.88 -10.18
CA PHE A 46 -8.11 3.81 -10.62
C PHE A 46 -7.41 3.13 -9.45
N GLY A 47 -6.79 3.91 -8.54
CA GLY A 47 -6.12 3.38 -7.36
C GLY A 47 -7.07 2.57 -6.47
N GLY A 48 -8.28 3.10 -6.21
CA GLY A 48 -9.32 2.39 -5.45
C GLY A 48 -9.77 1.10 -6.12
N GLY A 49 -9.89 1.09 -7.46
CA GLY A 49 -10.21 -0.12 -8.24
C GLY A 49 -9.11 -1.18 -8.14
N VAL A 50 -7.85 -0.78 -8.19
CA VAL A 50 -6.70 -1.68 -8.03
C VAL A 50 -6.66 -2.27 -6.61
N LEU A 51 -6.89 -1.45 -5.57
CA LEU A 51 -6.97 -1.91 -4.19
C LEU A 51 -8.09 -2.94 -4.01
N MET A 52 -9.28 -2.67 -4.53
CA MET A 52 -10.40 -3.62 -4.49
C MET A 52 -10.07 -4.92 -5.22
N ALA A 53 -9.33 -4.87 -6.33
CA ALA A 53 -8.87 -6.05 -7.04
C ALA A 53 -7.83 -6.84 -6.21
N ALA A 54 -6.89 -6.17 -5.54
CA ALA A 54 -5.93 -6.80 -4.64
C ALA A 54 -6.65 -7.54 -3.50
N ILE A 55 -7.64 -6.90 -2.88
CA ILE A 55 -8.45 -7.49 -1.80
C ILE A 55 -9.19 -8.72 -2.32
N ALA A 56 -9.93 -8.60 -3.43
CA ALA A 56 -10.82 -9.64 -3.92
C ALA A 56 -10.08 -10.84 -4.52
N PHE A 57 -8.96 -10.62 -5.20
CA PHE A 57 -8.27 -11.68 -5.95
C PHE A 57 -7.04 -12.25 -5.24
N VAL A 58 -6.48 -11.54 -4.26
CA VAL A 58 -5.26 -11.98 -3.57
C VAL A 58 -5.44 -11.99 -2.07
N LEU A 59 -5.68 -10.84 -1.42
CA LEU A 59 -5.60 -10.75 0.02
C LEU A 59 -6.64 -11.61 0.74
N VAL A 60 -7.91 -11.55 0.32
CA VAL A 60 -8.96 -12.35 0.95
C VAL A 60 -8.80 -13.85 0.65
N PRO A 61 -8.61 -14.31 -0.60
CA PRO A 61 -8.42 -15.74 -0.87
C PRO A 61 -7.19 -16.33 -0.17
N GLU A 62 -6.04 -15.65 -0.27
CA GLU A 62 -4.80 -16.12 0.36
C GLU A 62 -4.89 -16.04 1.90
N GLY A 63 -5.39 -14.94 2.45
CA GLY A 63 -5.54 -14.76 3.89
C GLY A 63 -6.44 -15.83 4.51
N GLN A 64 -7.55 -16.17 3.87
CA GLN A 64 -8.46 -17.22 4.32
C GLN A 64 -7.83 -18.61 4.32
N ALA A 65 -6.92 -18.89 3.39
CA ALA A 65 -6.27 -20.20 3.28
C ALA A 65 -5.41 -20.55 4.51
N TYR A 66 -5.02 -19.59 5.33
CA TYR A 66 -4.26 -19.82 6.57
C TYR A 66 -5.14 -20.19 7.77
N PHE A 67 -6.47 -20.14 7.65
CA PHE A 67 -7.39 -20.44 8.74
C PHE A 67 -8.20 -21.69 8.46
N SER A 68 -8.24 -22.61 9.42
CA SER A 68 -9.06 -23.85 9.32
C SER A 68 -10.55 -23.57 9.27
N TYR A 69 -11.01 -22.45 9.83
CA TYR A 69 -12.42 -22.06 9.83
C TYR A 69 -12.60 -20.68 9.20
N PRO A 70 -13.45 -20.53 8.18
CA PRO A 70 -13.70 -19.24 7.51
C PRO A 70 -14.17 -18.13 8.45
N MET A 71 -14.80 -18.47 9.57
CA MET A 71 -15.29 -17.53 10.58
C MET A 71 -14.16 -16.67 11.18
N TRP A 72 -12.94 -17.18 11.30
CA TRP A 72 -11.81 -16.40 11.79
C TRP A 72 -11.44 -15.26 10.84
N GLY A 73 -11.43 -15.52 9.53
CA GLY A 73 -11.20 -14.49 8.55
C GLY A 73 -12.25 -13.39 8.57
N VAL A 74 -13.53 -13.79 8.67
CA VAL A 74 -14.63 -12.82 8.80
C VAL A 74 -14.48 -11.98 10.07
N ALA A 75 -14.12 -12.61 11.20
CA ALA A 75 -13.93 -11.90 12.46
C ALA A 75 -12.77 -10.89 12.39
N ILE A 76 -11.64 -11.27 11.76
CA ILE A 76 -10.47 -10.39 11.59
C ILE A 76 -10.82 -9.23 10.67
N PHE A 77 -11.49 -9.48 9.55
CA PHE A 77 -11.94 -8.44 8.63
C PHE A 77 -12.87 -7.42 9.30
N LEU A 78 -13.85 -7.90 10.07
CA LEU A 78 -14.75 -7.02 10.83
C LEU A 78 -13.99 -6.23 11.90
N LEU A 79 -13.03 -6.86 12.57
CA LEU A 79 -12.17 -6.19 13.56
C LEU A 79 -11.35 -5.07 12.92
N GLY A 80 -10.74 -5.32 11.75
CA GLY A 80 -10.01 -4.32 10.98
C GLY A 80 -10.90 -3.12 10.66
N GLY A 81 -12.07 -3.36 10.09
CA GLY A 81 -13.04 -2.31 9.79
C GLY A 81 -13.46 -1.49 11.03
N LEU A 82 -13.69 -2.16 12.18
CA LEU A 82 -14.02 -1.48 13.44
C LEU A 82 -12.85 -0.63 13.97
N VAL A 83 -11.63 -1.14 13.90
CA VAL A 83 -10.43 -0.40 14.34
C VAL A 83 -10.23 0.83 13.47
N PHE A 84 -10.25 0.71 12.14
CA PHE A 84 -10.11 1.85 11.24
C PHE A 84 -11.24 2.86 11.41
N MET A 85 -12.48 2.42 11.59
CA MET A 85 -13.59 3.31 11.91
C MET A 85 -13.36 4.12 13.19
N GLN A 86 -12.80 3.52 14.25
CA GLN A 86 -12.48 4.24 15.48
C GLN A 86 -11.32 5.22 15.29
N VAL A 87 -10.29 4.84 14.55
CA VAL A 87 -9.18 5.74 14.20
C VAL A 87 -9.71 6.96 13.44
N GLU A 88 -10.55 6.76 12.43
CA GLU A 88 -11.15 7.84 11.66
C GLU A 88 -12.01 8.77 12.54
N ARG A 89 -12.85 8.20 13.40
CA ARG A 89 -13.66 8.98 14.36
C ARG A 89 -12.78 9.85 15.28
N LEU A 90 -11.69 9.29 15.81
CA LEU A 90 -10.78 10.04 16.70
C LEU A 90 -10.06 11.17 15.96
N LEU A 91 -9.67 10.95 14.70
CA LEU A 91 -9.04 11.97 13.86
C LEU A 91 -10.03 13.08 13.48
N SER A 92 -11.23 12.69 13.05
CA SER A 92 -12.30 13.64 12.69
C SER A 92 -12.73 14.50 13.87
N ALA A 93 -12.84 13.91 15.07
CA ALA A 93 -13.14 14.66 16.31
C ALA A 93 -12.09 15.73 16.61
N LYS A 94 -10.83 15.52 16.21
CA LYS A 94 -9.74 16.49 16.37
C LYS A 94 -9.60 17.45 15.17
N ARG A 95 -10.52 17.42 14.21
CA ARG A 95 -10.45 18.15 12.93
C ARG A 95 -9.09 17.95 12.21
N ARG A 96 -8.52 16.75 12.33
CA ARG A 96 -7.29 16.37 11.66
C ARG A 96 -7.64 15.35 10.58
N HIS A 97 -7.23 15.61 9.35
CA HIS A 97 -7.24 14.62 8.29
C HIS A 97 -5.87 13.94 8.28
N LEU A 98 -5.85 12.63 8.06
CA LEU A 98 -4.58 11.94 7.78
C LEU A 98 -4.04 12.45 6.46
N PRO A 99 -2.79 12.91 6.41
CA PRO A 99 -2.13 13.19 5.16
C PRO A 99 -2.18 11.96 4.24
N GLN A 100 -2.40 12.17 2.94
CA GLN A 100 -2.41 11.09 1.94
C GLN A 100 -1.13 10.25 2.00
N SER A 101 0.01 10.92 2.22
CA SER A 101 1.32 10.27 2.35
C SER A 101 1.41 9.32 3.55
N ILE A 102 0.72 9.63 4.67
CA ILE A 102 0.67 8.75 5.85
C ILE A 102 -0.31 7.61 5.60
N ALA A 103 -1.48 7.87 5.02
CA ALA A 103 -2.45 6.84 4.67
C ALA A 103 -1.81 5.78 3.75
N MET A 104 -1.13 6.21 2.69
CA MET A 104 -0.39 5.34 1.78
C MET A 104 0.64 4.45 2.51
N LEU A 105 1.37 4.96 3.50
CA LEU A 105 2.32 4.14 4.26
C LEU A 105 1.62 3.15 5.21
N LEU A 106 0.46 3.52 5.75
CA LEU A 106 -0.34 2.63 6.59
C LEU A 106 -0.87 1.42 5.81
N ASP A 107 -1.15 1.58 4.52
CA ASP A 107 -1.54 0.49 3.62
C ASP A 107 -0.31 -0.27 3.12
N PHE A 108 0.73 0.42 2.66
CA PHE A 108 1.91 -0.18 2.05
C PHE A 108 2.73 -1.08 3.00
N ILE A 109 2.79 -0.74 4.31
CA ILE A 109 3.55 -1.52 5.28
C ILE A 109 2.93 -2.90 5.51
N PRO A 110 1.65 -3.07 5.90
CA PRO A 110 1.05 -4.40 6.07
C PRO A 110 0.99 -5.20 4.78
N GLU A 111 0.73 -4.59 3.63
CA GLU A 111 0.80 -5.27 2.33
C GLU A 111 2.20 -5.82 2.01
N SER A 112 3.24 -5.07 2.36
CA SER A 112 4.63 -5.52 2.20
C SER A 112 4.98 -6.66 3.17
N VAL A 113 4.46 -6.66 4.41
CA VAL A 113 4.56 -7.80 5.34
C VAL A 113 3.89 -9.03 4.74
N ALA A 114 2.66 -8.88 4.24
CA ALA A 114 1.91 -9.95 3.59
C ALA A 114 2.69 -10.52 2.40
N MET A 115 3.18 -9.65 1.50
CA MET A 115 3.98 -10.04 0.34
C MET A 115 5.25 -10.80 0.75
N GLY A 116 5.97 -10.31 1.78
CA GLY A 116 7.15 -10.98 2.30
C GLY A 116 6.85 -12.39 2.81
N GLY A 117 5.76 -12.54 3.56
CA GLY A 117 5.25 -13.82 4.03
C GLY A 117 4.85 -14.77 2.90
N MET A 118 4.13 -14.27 1.89
CA MET A 118 3.74 -15.06 0.72
C MET A 118 4.95 -15.60 -0.04
N PHE A 119 6.01 -14.79 -0.24
CA PHE A 119 7.24 -15.26 -0.86
C PHE A 119 7.97 -16.30 0.00
N ALA A 120 7.96 -16.16 1.33
CA ALA A 120 8.57 -17.12 2.25
C ALA A 120 7.85 -18.47 2.24
N LEU A 121 6.53 -18.46 2.14
CA LEU A 121 5.67 -19.64 2.09
C LEU A 121 5.49 -20.21 0.67
N GLY A 122 6.09 -19.56 -0.34
CA GLY A 122 6.07 -20.05 -1.72
C GLY A 122 4.73 -19.87 -2.44
N SER A 123 3.91 -18.88 -2.02
CA SER A 123 2.64 -18.60 -2.69
C SER A 123 2.85 -18.15 -4.15
N PRO A 124 2.14 -18.75 -5.12
CA PRO A 124 2.22 -18.36 -6.52
C PRO A 124 1.60 -16.97 -6.78
N SER A 125 0.76 -16.47 -5.87
CA SER A 125 0.08 -15.18 -5.97
C SER A 125 0.93 -14.00 -5.50
N ALA A 126 2.10 -14.24 -4.87
CA ALA A 126 2.97 -13.18 -4.37
C ALA A 126 3.39 -12.15 -5.44
N PRO A 127 3.76 -12.53 -6.69
CA PRO A 127 4.05 -11.57 -7.75
C PRO A 127 2.83 -10.75 -8.18
N LEU A 128 1.63 -11.33 -8.13
CA LEU A 128 0.38 -10.65 -8.45
C LEU A 128 0.06 -9.57 -7.40
N LEU A 129 0.25 -9.88 -6.10
CA LEU A 129 0.12 -8.90 -5.04
C LEU A 129 1.09 -7.73 -5.25
N ALA A 130 2.36 -8.02 -5.58
CA ALA A 130 3.35 -6.98 -5.86
C ALA A 130 2.93 -6.06 -7.03
N LEU A 131 2.32 -6.63 -8.07
CA LEU A 131 1.77 -5.87 -9.19
C LEU A 131 0.66 -4.92 -8.73
N PHE A 132 -0.30 -5.42 -7.95
CA PHE A 132 -1.39 -4.59 -7.44
C PHE A 132 -0.87 -3.47 -6.54
N ILE A 133 0.04 -3.77 -5.60
CA ILE A 133 0.67 -2.75 -4.74
C ILE A 133 1.40 -1.70 -5.59
N GLY A 134 2.13 -2.10 -6.61
CA GLY A 134 2.79 -1.16 -7.52
C GLY A 134 1.81 -0.26 -8.27
N LEU A 135 0.73 -0.85 -8.79
CA LEU A 135 -0.30 -0.12 -9.54
C LEU A 135 -1.09 0.86 -8.66
N GLN A 136 -1.37 0.54 -7.38
CA GLN A 136 -2.03 1.48 -6.47
C GLN A 136 -1.07 2.56 -5.95
N ASN A 137 0.19 2.24 -5.72
CA ASN A 137 1.21 3.20 -5.30
C ASN A 137 1.48 4.30 -6.34
N LEU A 138 1.23 4.05 -7.62
CA LEU A 138 1.38 5.08 -8.67
C LEU A 138 0.42 6.26 -8.46
N PRO A 139 -0.92 6.09 -8.43
CA PRO A 139 -1.86 7.17 -8.20
C PRO A 139 -1.71 7.80 -6.81
N GLU A 140 -1.39 7.02 -5.80
CA GLU A 140 -1.18 7.52 -4.45
C GLU A 140 0.07 8.40 -4.38
N GLY A 141 1.17 7.97 -4.98
CA GLY A 141 2.39 8.76 -5.09
C GLY A 141 2.21 10.07 -5.88
N PHE A 142 1.38 10.04 -6.94
CA PHE A 142 1.01 11.24 -7.68
C PHE A 142 0.30 12.27 -6.79
N ASN A 143 -0.65 11.84 -5.99
CA ASN A 143 -1.39 12.73 -5.07
C ASN A 143 -0.52 13.17 -3.89
N ALA A 144 0.26 12.25 -3.29
CA ALA A 144 1.15 12.52 -2.18
C ALA A 144 2.25 13.55 -2.55
N TYR A 145 2.72 13.56 -3.80
CA TYR A 145 3.70 14.55 -4.26
C TYR A 145 3.21 15.98 -4.05
N ARG A 146 1.97 16.28 -4.43
CA ARG A 146 1.39 17.63 -4.32
C ARG A 146 1.21 18.04 -2.86
N GLU A 147 0.77 17.11 -2.04
CA GLU A 147 0.58 17.34 -0.61
C GLU A 147 1.92 17.63 0.08
N ILE A 148 2.91 16.77 -0.14
CA ILE A 148 4.25 16.93 0.45
C ILE A 148 4.93 18.21 -0.07
N LEU A 149 4.74 18.55 -1.35
CA LEU A 149 5.29 19.77 -1.95
C LEU A 149 4.77 21.01 -1.24
N ALA A 150 3.47 21.08 -0.97
CA ALA A 150 2.86 22.20 -0.25
C ALA A 150 3.44 22.37 1.16
N VAL A 151 3.67 21.27 1.88
CA VAL A 151 4.28 21.29 3.23
C VAL A 151 5.79 21.56 3.16
N ALA A 152 6.47 21.12 2.10
CA ALA A 152 7.91 21.33 1.90
C ALA A 152 8.28 22.75 1.44
N GLY A 153 7.30 23.66 1.30
CA GLY A 153 7.51 25.05 0.85
C GLY A 153 7.95 25.12 -0.61
N ASP A 154 7.26 24.38 -1.47
CA ASP A 154 7.44 24.29 -2.93
C ASP A 154 8.85 23.83 -3.38
N ARG A 155 9.56 23.10 -2.52
CA ARG A 155 10.89 22.56 -2.81
C ARG A 155 10.79 21.16 -3.44
N ALA A 156 10.58 21.09 -4.74
CA ALA A 156 10.43 19.83 -5.49
C ALA A 156 11.53 18.79 -5.22
N ARG A 157 12.80 19.22 -5.07
CA ARG A 157 13.91 18.30 -4.73
C ARG A 157 13.72 17.67 -3.37
N ARG A 158 13.30 18.44 -2.35
CA ARG A 158 13.06 17.94 -0.99
C ARG A 158 11.90 16.95 -0.99
N THR A 159 10.82 17.25 -1.70
CA THR A 159 9.66 16.37 -1.87
C THR A 159 10.08 15.02 -2.45
N LEU A 160 10.86 15.01 -3.55
CA LEU A 160 11.32 13.77 -4.17
C LEU A 160 12.27 12.96 -3.26
N ILE A 161 13.10 13.62 -2.44
CA ILE A 161 13.93 12.92 -1.45
C ILE A 161 13.05 12.24 -0.41
N ILE A 162 12.03 12.94 0.12
CA ILE A 162 11.07 12.33 1.07
C ILE A 162 10.40 11.12 0.43
N MET A 163 9.90 11.24 -0.80
CA MET A 163 9.26 10.13 -1.51
C MET A 163 10.21 8.96 -1.78
N SER A 164 11.48 9.23 -2.05
CA SER A 164 12.49 8.17 -2.19
C SER A 164 12.71 7.41 -0.88
N LEU A 165 12.64 8.09 0.27
CA LEU A 165 12.73 7.44 1.58
C LEU A 165 11.48 6.60 1.89
N MET A 166 10.33 6.95 1.33
CA MET A 166 9.08 6.19 1.50
C MET A 166 9.10 4.82 0.78
N ILE A 167 10.09 4.54 -0.04
CA ILE A 167 10.32 3.21 -0.64
C ILE A 167 10.84 2.21 0.41
N LEU A 168 11.66 2.66 1.35
CA LEU A 168 12.38 1.80 2.30
C LEU A 168 11.47 0.96 3.21
N PRO A 169 10.33 1.45 3.70
CA PRO A 169 9.39 0.65 4.48
C PRO A 169 8.99 -0.67 3.81
N GLY A 170 8.84 -0.70 2.47
CA GLY A 170 8.46 -1.89 1.74
C GLY A 170 9.42 -3.07 1.93
N PRO A 171 10.70 -2.97 1.53
CA PRO A 171 11.68 -4.03 1.77
C PRO A 171 11.84 -4.39 3.25
N VAL A 172 11.82 -3.41 4.16
CA VAL A 172 11.93 -3.65 5.60
C VAL A 172 10.74 -4.45 6.13
N ALA A 173 9.52 -4.05 5.77
CA ALA A 173 8.30 -4.77 6.13
C ALA A 173 8.24 -6.15 5.46
N GLY A 174 8.68 -6.26 4.20
CA GLY A 174 8.81 -7.53 3.51
C GLY A 174 9.76 -8.51 4.21
N LEU A 175 10.89 -8.01 4.73
CA LEU A 175 11.80 -8.82 5.55
C LEU A 175 11.13 -9.32 6.82
N LEU A 176 10.36 -8.48 7.52
CA LEU A 176 9.60 -8.91 8.70
C LEU A 176 8.63 -10.04 8.35
N GLY A 177 7.85 -9.89 7.28
CA GLY A 177 6.95 -10.93 6.79
C GLY A 177 7.68 -12.22 6.43
N TRP A 178 8.82 -12.11 5.73
CA TRP A 178 9.66 -13.26 5.35
C TRP A 178 10.13 -14.07 6.56
N TYR A 179 10.58 -13.44 7.64
CA TYR A 179 11.09 -14.14 8.82
C TYR A 179 9.99 -14.62 9.76
N ILE A 180 8.84 -13.94 9.80
CA ILE A 180 7.74 -14.31 10.70
C ILE A 180 6.91 -15.47 10.10
N ALA A 181 6.70 -15.48 8.80
CA ALA A 181 5.78 -16.39 8.11
C ALA A 181 6.02 -17.88 8.39
N PRO A 182 7.26 -18.41 8.39
CA PRO A 182 7.49 -19.84 8.64
C PRO A 182 7.10 -20.30 10.06
N ALA A 183 7.16 -19.39 11.05
CA ALA A 183 6.81 -19.70 12.42
C ALA A 183 5.33 -19.40 12.74
N PHE A 184 4.75 -18.40 12.08
CA PHE A 184 3.41 -17.90 12.36
C PHE A 184 2.66 -17.58 11.06
N PRO A 185 2.31 -18.59 10.24
CA PRO A 185 1.62 -18.36 8.96
C PRO A 185 0.24 -17.71 9.14
N GLU A 186 -0.47 -18.00 10.23
CA GLU A 186 -1.77 -17.38 10.54
C GLU A 186 -1.65 -15.87 10.79
N PHE A 187 -0.50 -15.39 11.28
CA PHE A 187 -0.25 -13.95 11.42
C PHE A 187 -0.21 -13.28 10.05
N ILE A 188 0.40 -13.93 9.05
CA ILE A 188 0.40 -13.41 7.67
C ILE A 188 -1.02 -13.38 7.10
N GLY A 189 -1.79 -14.45 7.30
CA GLY A 189 -3.21 -14.50 6.93
C GLY A 189 -4.02 -13.39 7.61
N ALA A 190 -3.80 -13.17 8.90
CA ALA A 190 -4.45 -12.08 9.64
C ALA A 190 -4.09 -10.70 9.09
N THR A 191 -2.82 -10.47 8.74
CA THR A 191 -2.36 -9.19 8.15
C THR A 191 -3.03 -8.91 6.79
N MET A 192 -3.33 -9.96 6.02
CA MET A 192 -4.03 -9.84 4.73
C MET A 192 -5.52 -9.52 4.88
N LEU A 193 -6.14 -9.96 5.99
CA LEU A 193 -7.57 -9.84 6.23
C LEU A 193 -7.94 -8.63 7.10
N PHE A 194 -6.99 -8.09 7.84
CA PHE A 194 -7.15 -6.91 8.70
C PHE A 194 -7.12 -5.61 7.91
#